data_a48660a0e746eaae6e3914f77315d65c
#
_entry.id   a48660a0e746eaae6e3914f77315d65c
#
_cell.length_a   1.000
_cell.length_b   1.000
_cell.length_c   1.000
_cell.angle_alpha   90.00
_cell.angle_beta   90.00
_cell.angle_gamma   90.00
#
_symmetry.space_group_name_H-M   'P 1'
#
loop_
_entity.id
_entity.type
_entity.pdbx_description
1 polymer ?
#
loop_
_entity_poly.entity_id
_entity_poly.type
_entity_poly.pdbx_seq_one_letter_code
_entity_poly.pdbx_strand_id
1 'polypeptide(L)'
;MSLSNTFILRPVLTTVCSLLIVIAGLIALPLLPIENLPDIAPPTVQVTSRYVGADAVSVEQGVTSVLEQQINGVENMDFISSSSAADGTSSIRVSFASGSDGDINQVNVQNRVALAQPSLPEEVRQSGITVNQASNSILLVYNFTSEDPNNPYSLETISGLLDQNLTDAIRRVPGVGDLQYFGNRQLAFRLWLDPVRLAANKLTASDVVQALRSQNRLVPVGQIGGAPAPQIGRVHV
;
A
#
# COMPACT_ATOMS: atom_id res chain seq x y z
N MET A 1 31.01 -58.64 -11.52
CA MET A 1 30.74 -58.09 -12.85
C MET A 1 30.63 -56.59 -12.71
N SER A 2 31.45 -55.82 -13.44
CA SER A 2 31.37 -54.37 -13.36
C SER A 2 30.17 -53.89 -14.16
N LEU A 3 29.45 -52.88 -13.65
CA LEU A 3 28.29 -52.24 -14.30
C LEU A 3 28.58 -51.87 -15.77
N SER A 4 29.80 -51.39 -16.07
CA SER A 4 30.27 -51.10 -17.41
C SER A 4 30.16 -52.27 -18.38
N ASN A 5 30.49 -53.49 -17.94
CA ASN A 5 30.50 -54.66 -18.81
C ASN A 5 29.09 -55.09 -19.25
N THR A 6 28.08 -54.83 -18.41
CA THR A 6 26.66 -55.11 -18.68
C THR A 6 26.12 -54.17 -19.78
N PHE A 7 26.53 -52.91 -19.76
CA PHE A 7 26.10 -51.91 -20.74
C PHE A 7 26.79 -52.10 -22.10
N ILE A 8 28.05 -52.57 -22.13
CA ILE A 8 28.79 -52.85 -23.36
C ILE A 8 28.19 -54.08 -24.07
N LEU A 9 27.80 -55.09 -23.33
CA LEU A 9 27.28 -56.35 -23.89
C LEU A 9 25.80 -56.28 -24.30
N ARG A 10 25.06 -55.24 -23.88
CA ARG A 10 23.64 -55.08 -24.21
C ARG A 10 23.34 -53.68 -24.77
N PRO A 11 23.62 -53.44 -26.07
CA PRO A 11 23.49 -52.10 -26.67
C PRO A 11 22.06 -51.57 -26.64
N VAL A 12 21.04 -52.42 -26.75
CA VAL A 12 19.63 -52.02 -26.68
C VAL A 12 19.29 -51.46 -25.29
N LEU A 13 19.80 -52.08 -24.22
CA LEU A 13 19.57 -51.60 -22.86
C LEU A 13 20.24 -50.23 -22.62
N THR A 14 21.43 -50.05 -23.19
CA THR A 14 22.16 -48.78 -23.11
C THR A 14 21.43 -47.64 -23.80
N THR A 15 20.94 -47.89 -25.03
CA THR A 15 20.19 -46.88 -25.80
C THR A 15 18.87 -46.49 -25.09
N VAL A 16 18.13 -47.47 -24.57
CA VAL A 16 16.88 -47.20 -23.84
C VAL A 16 17.15 -46.40 -22.57
N CYS A 17 18.14 -46.77 -21.74
CA CYS A 17 18.49 -46.02 -20.55
C CYS A 17 18.95 -44.59 -20.89
N SER A 18 19.77 -44.42 -21.92
CA SER A 18 20.23 -43.10 -22.37
C SER A 18 19.03 -42.22 -22.81
N LEU A 19 18.12 -42.80 -23.59
CA LEU A 19 16.93 -42.08 -24.07
C LEU A 19 16.00 -41.69 -22.92
N LEU A 20 15.82 -42.56 -21.92
CA LEU A 20 15.04 -42.25 -20.69
C LEU A 20 15.66 -41.11 -19.91
N ILE A 21 16.99 -41.09 -19.77
CA ILE A 21 17.68 -40.01 -19.05
C ILE A 21 17.51 -38.66 -19.80
N VAL A 22 17.64 -38.68 -21.12
CA VAL A 22 17.44 -37.48 -21.94
C VAL A 22 16.01 -36.96 -21.85
N ILE A 23 15.01 -37.85 -21.92
CA ILE A 23 13.60 -37.47 -21.80
C ILE A 23 13.32 -36.91 -20.38
N ALA A 24 13.81 -37.57 -19.33
CA ALA A 24 13.68 -37.12 -17.98
C ALA A 24 14.33 -35.73 -17.77
N GLY A 25 15.49 -35.49 -18.36
CA GLY A 25 16.18 -34.20 -18.35
C GLY A 25 15.37 -33.10 -19.05
N LEU A 26 14.80 -33.41 -20.25
CA LEU A 26 13.98 -32.45 -20.97
C LEU A 26 12.68 -32.08 -20.24
N ILE A 27 12.07 -33.04 -19.53
CA ILE A 27 10.87 -32.78 -18.71
C ILE A 27 11.24 -32.00 -17.47
N ALA A 28 12.40 -32.26 -16.87
CA ALA A 28 12.83 -31.56 -15.66
C ALA A 28 13.29 -30.13 -15.94
N LEU A 29 13.75 -29.80 -17.14
CA LEU A 29 14.31 -28.51 -17.52
C LEU A 29 13.35 -27.33 -17.28
N PRO A 30 12.06 -27.37 -17.67
CA PRO A 30 11.10 -26.31 -17.37
C PRO A 30 10.60 -26.31 -15.91
N LEU A 31 10.84 -27.38 -15.16
CA LEU A 31 10.45 -27.48 -13.75
C LEU A 31 11.53 -26.97 -12.80
N LEU A 32 12.75 -26.70 -13.28
CA LEU A 32 13.78 -26.07 -12.44
C LEU A 32 13.39 -24.60 -12.25
N PRO A 33 13.26 -24.15 -10.99
CA PRO A 33 13.07 -22.73 -10.71
C PRO A 33 14.33 -21.98 -11.15
N ILE A 34 14.20 -21.10 -12.15
CA ILE A 34 15.27 -20.20 -12.57
C ILE A 34 15.13 -18.92 -11.76
N GLU A 35 15.55 -18.93 -10.54
CA GLU A 35 15.77 -17.72 -9.78
C GLU A 35 17.20 -17.23 -10.02
N ASN A 36 17.32 -16.12 -10.72
CA ASN A 36 18.63 -15.50 -11.01
C ASN A 36 19.31 -14.90 -9.76
N LEU A 37 18.52 -14.62 -8.72
CA LEU A 37 18.99 -14.12 -7.44
C LEU A 37 18.08 -14.67 -6.33
N PRO A 38 18.62 -15.21 -5.25
CA PRO A 38 17.81 -15.56 -4.10
C PRO A 38 17.11 -14.29 -3.58
N ASP A 39 15.89 -14.44 -3.12
CA ASP A 39 15.10 -13.34 -2.53
C ASP A 39 15.73 -12.97 -1.18
N ILE A 40 16.81 -12.17 -1.23
CA ILE A 40 17.61 -11.77 -0.07
C ILE A 40 16.99 -10.54 0.62
N ALA A 41 16.04 -9.87 -0.04
CA ALA A 41 15.40 -8.70 0.54
C ALA A 41 14.46 -9.13 1.67
N PRO A 42 14.74 -8.74 2.92
CA PRO A 42 13.84 -9.04 4.02
C PRO A 42 12.48 -8.40 3.77
N PRO A 43 11.36 -9.09 4.06
CA PRO A 43 10.04 -8.50 3.97
C PRO A 43 9.98 -7.26 4.88
N THR A 44 9.38 -6.20 4.38
CA THR A 44 9.21 -4.96 5.16
C THR A 44 7.74 -4.54 5.15
N VAL A 45 7.28 -4.02 6.27
CA VAL A 45 5.93 -3.45 6.42
C VAL A 45 6.08 -1.97 6.78
N GLN A 46 5.37 -1.12 6.05
CA GLN A 46 5.34 0.31 6.30
C GLN A 46 4.01 0.71 6.92
N VAL A 47 4.10 1.42 8.04
CA VAL A 47 2.97 2.03 8.73
C VAL A 47 3.05 3.53 8.52
N THR A 48 2.01 4.12 7.94
CA THR A 48 1.96 5.56 7.69
C THR A 48 0.72 6.14 8.36
N SER A 49 0.91 7.24 9.09
CA SER A 49 -0.17 8.01 9.71
C SER A 49 0.08 9.50 9.55
N ARG A 50 -0.98 10.29 9.71
CA ARG A 50 -0.90 11.74 9.57
C ARG A 50 -1.57 12.45 10.73
N TYR A 51 -0.80 13.29 11.40
CA TYR A 51 -1.27 14.19 12.45
C TYR A 51 -1.34 15.62 11.89
N VAL A 52 -2.50 15.99 11.39
CA VAL A 52 -2.70 17.27 10.69
C VAL A 52 -2.46 18.45 11.64
N GLY A 53 -1.53 19.33 11.25
CA GLY A 53 -1.23 20.56 12.02
C GLY A 53 -0.20 20.39 13.14
N ALA A 54 0.33 19.18 13.35
CA ALA A 54 1.39 18.93 14.32
C ALA A 54 2.77 19.14 13.68
N ASP A 55 3.72 19.57 14.47
CA ASP A 55 5.14 19.60 14.13
C ASP A 55 5.79 18.22 14.33
N ALA A 56 7.03 18.05 13.87
CA ALA A 56 7.73 16.75 13.90
C ALA A 56 7.88 16.19 15.33
N VAL A 57 8.10 17.05 16.32
CA VAL A 57 8.27 16.65 17.72
C VAL A 57 6.95 16.14 18.29
N SER A 58 5.85 16.87 18.03
CA SER A 58 4.52 16.44 18.44
C SER A 58 4.08 15.14 17.77
N VAL A 59 4.43 14.94 16.50
CA VAL A 59 4.18 13.68 15.77
C VAL A 59 4.97 12.54 16.41
N GLU A 60 6.26 12.76 16.71
CA GLU A 60 7.09 11.75 17.36
C GLU A 60 6.51 11.31 18.70
N GLN A 61 6.23 12.26 19.59
CA GLN A 61 5.79 11.96 20.94
C GLN A 61 4.35 11.43 21.01
N GLY A 62 3.45 12.00 20.21
CA GLY A 62 2.03 11.68 20.26
C GLY A 62 1.61 10.51 19.39
N VAL A 63 2.38 10.18 18.38
CA VAL A 63 1.98 9.18 17.37
C VAL A 63 3.06 8.14 17.17
N THR A 64 4.25 8.53 16.74
CA THR A 64 5.31 7.61 16.33
C THR A 64 5.74 6.71 17.49
N SER A 65 6.10 7.29 18.64
CA SER A 65 6.51 6.54 19.83
C SER A 65 5.42 5.61 20.35
N VAL A 66 4.15 6.02 20.29
CA VAL A 66 3.01 5.20 20.73
C VAL A 66 2.84 3.98 19.81
N LEU A 67 2.94 4.18 18.50
CA LEU A 67 2.87 3.10 17.53
C LEU A 67 4.07 2.16 17.64
N GLU A 68 5.29 2.69 17.74
CA GLU A 68 6.51 1.91 17.92
C GLU A 68 6.44 1.01 19.15
N GLN A 69 5.99 1.56 20.26
CA GLN A 69 5.88 0.81 21.51
C GLN A 69 4.95 -0.39 21.39
N GLN A 70 3.87 -0.28 20.62
CA GLN A 70 2.94 -1.38 20.40
C GLN A 70 3.42 -2.35 19.32
N ILE A 71 4.08 -1.86 18.28
CA ILE A 71 4.62 -2.68 17.19
C ILE A 71 5.85 -3.46 17.67
N ASN A 72 6.61 -2.90 18.59
CA ASN A 72 7.80 -3.56 19.13
C ASN A 72 7.45 -4.94 19.73
N GLY A 73 8.21 -5.94 19.32
CA GLY A 73 7.98 -7.32 19.74
C GLY A 73 6.96 -8.08 18.88
N VAL A 74 6.67 -7.62 17.66
CA VAL A 74 6.00 -8.43 16.63
C VAL A 74 6.89 -9.63 16.27
N GLU A 75 6.27 -10.77 16.06
CA GLU A 75 6.96 -12.01 15.71
C GLU A 75 7.78 -11.85 14.41
N ASN A 76 8.97 -12.43 14.38
CA ASN A 76 9.94 -12.35 13.28
C ASN A 76 10.44 -10.94 12.95
N MET A 77 10.20 -9.94 13.78
CA MET A 77 10.74 -8.60 13.60
C MET A 77 12.25 -8.60 13.83
N ASP A 78 12.98 -8.03 12.87
CA ASP A 78 14.43 -7.86 12.93
C ASP A 78 14.78 -6.46 13.46
N PHE A 79 14.26 -5.43 12.83
CA PHE A 79 14.40 -4.06 13.31
C PHE A 79 13.23 -3.17 12.90
N ILE A 80 13.09 -2.04 13.63
CA ILE A 80 12.13 -0.99 13.38
C ILE A 80 12.87 0.33 13.16
N SER A 81 12.42 1.11 12.19
CA SER A 81 12.91 2.47 11.94
C SER A 81 11.74 3.40 11.68
N SER A 82 11.81 4.60 12.21
CA SER A 82 10.75 5.59 12.06
C SER A 82 11.26 6.95 11.64
N SER A 83 10.36 7.73 11.08
CA SER A 83 10.60 9.11 10.67
C SER A 83 9.33 9.93 10.93
N SER A 84 9.50 11.06 11.61
CA SER A 84 8.45 12.04 11.86
C SER A 84 8.76 13.33 11.12
N ALA A 85 7.86 13.75 10.23
CA ALA A 85 8.06 14.91 9.39
C ALA A 85 7.28 16.14 9.89
N ALA A 86 7.76 17.33 9.55
CA ALA A 86 7.14 18.60 9.95
C ALA A 86 5.77 18.87 9.27
N ASP A 87 5.40 18.09 8.27
CA ASP A 87 4.08 18.12 7.62
C ASP A 87 3.01 17.32 8.38
N GLY A 88 3.37 16.78 9.55
CA GLY A 88 2.50 15.94 10.36
C GLY A 88 2.52 14.46 9.99
N THR A 89 3.39 14.01 9.09
CA THR A 89 3.47 12.60 8.66
C THR A 89 4.38 11.81 9.59
N SER A 90 3.88 10.67 10.08
CA SER A 90 4.66 9.61 10.73
C SER A 90 4.79 8.43 9.79
N SER A 91 5.99 7.94 9.58
CA SER A 91 6.30 6.77 8.76
C SER A 91 7.17 5.82 9.57
N ILE A 92 6.67 4.61 9.81
CA ILE A 92 7.37 3.56 10.55
C ILE A 92 7.59 2.40 9.60
N ARG A 93 8.82 1.93 9.51
CA ARG A 93 9.20 0.77 8.71
C ARG A 93 9.65 -0.35 9.63
N VAL A 94 9.01 -1.48 9.49
CA VAL A 94 9.30 -2.70 10.24
C VAL A 94 9.92 -3.70 9.27
N SER A 95 11.14 -4.12 9.54
CA SER A 95 11.84 -5.15 8.76
C SER A 95 11.78 -6.48 9.49
N PHE A 96 11.58 -7.54 8.73
CA PHE A 96 11.40 -8.89 9.25
C PHE A 96 12.53 -9.81 8.79
N ALA A 97 12.69 -10.93 9.47
CA ALA A 97 13.67 -11.94 9.12
C ALA A 97 13.45 -12.45 7.69
N SER A 98 14.55 -12.65 6.94
CA SER A 98 14.50 -13.20 5.60
C SER A 98 13.81 -14.56 5.59
N GLY A 99 12.89 -14.78 4.63
CA GLY A 99 12.09 -16.00 4.52
C GLY A 99 10.81 -16.01 5.37
N SER A 100 10.52 -14.96 6.13
CA SER A 100 9.22 -14.80 6.78
C SER A 100 8.14 -14.42 5.75
N ASP A 101 6.89 -14.81 6.03
CA ASP A 101 5.76 -14.50 5.17
C ASP A 101 5.34 -13.03 5.34
N GLY A 102 5.43 -12.26 4.24
CA GLY A 102 5.11 -10.83 4.24
C GLY A 102 3.63 -10.53 4.54
N ASP A 103 2.69 -11.39 4.12
CA ASP A 103 1.27 -11.22 4.37
C ASP A 103 0.95 -11.42 5.85
N ILE A 104 1.53 -12.43 6.47
CA ILE A 104 1.39 -12.70 7.91
C ILE A 104 2.02 -11.56 8.71
N ASN A 105 3.19 -11.09 8.31
CA ASN A 105 3.88 -9.98 8.97
C ASN A 105 3.03 -8.71 8.92
N GLN A 106 2.41 -8.40 7.78
CA GLN A 106 1.50 -7.25 7.66
C GLN A 106 0.30 -7.37 8.59
N VAL A 107 -0.34 -8.53 8.64
CA VAL A 107 -1.48 -8.79 9.55
C VAL A 107 -1.06 -8.63 11.01
N ASN A 108 0.09 -9.13 11.40
CA ASN A 108 0.60 -9.00 12.75
C ASN A 108 0.86 -7.53 13.13
N VAL A 109 1.48 -6.75 12.23
CA VAL A 109 1.67 -5.30 12.45
C VAL A 109 0.32 -4.60 12.53
N GLN A 110 -0.63 -4.90 11.65
CA GLN A 110 -1.96 -4.30 11.66
C GLN A 110 -2.71 -4.57 12.96
N ASN A 111 -2.62 -5.78 13.50
CA ASN A 111 -3.20 -6.11 14.80
C ASN A 111 -2.58 -5.28 15.92
N ARG A 112 -1.26 -5.08 15.91
CA ARG A 112 -0.58 -4.24 16.90
C ARG A 112 -0.95 -2.76 16.78
N VAL A 113 -1.04 -2.25 15.55
CA VAL A 113 -1.52 -0.89 15.27
C VAL A 113 -2.95 -0.69 15.76
N ALA A 114 -3.83 -1.66 15.59
CA ALA A 114 -5.19 -1.60 16.10
C ALA A 114 -5.26 -1.48 17.63
N LEU A 115 -4.35 -2.14 18.35
CA LEU A 115 -4.23 -2.00 19.80
C LEU A 115 -3.73 -0.62 20.23
N ALA A 116 -2.94 0.06 19.39
CA ALA A 116 -2.46 1.40 19.65
C ALA A 116 -3.53 2.49 19.44
N GLN A 117 -4.53 2.25 18.58
CA GLN A 117 -5.52 3.25 18.16
C GLN A 117 -6.19 4.00 19.31
N PRO A 118 -6.63 3.37 20.42
CA PRO A 118 -7.25 4.09 21.53
C PRO A 118 -6.36 5.13 22.20
N SER A 119 -5.04 4.95 22.11
CA SER A 119 -4.03 5.81 22.73
C SER A 119 -3.57 6.96 21.83
N LEU A 120 -4.05 6.99 20.57
CA LEU A 120 -3.67 8.01 19.59
C LEU A 120 -4.60 9.23 19.63
N PRO A 121 -4.11 10.42 19.23
CA PRO A 121 -4.92 11.62 19.06
C PRO A 121 -6.10 11.39 18.11
N GLU A 122 -7.22 12.09 18.38
CA GLU A 122 -8.45 11.95 17.59
C GLU A 122 -8.25 12.26 16.11
N GLU A 123 -7.43 13.28 15.80
CA GLU A 123 -7.12 13.69 14.43
C GLU A 123 -6.42 12.57 13.64
N VAL A 124 -5.54 11.82 14.30
CA VAL A 124 -4.85 10.67 13.70
C VAL A 124 -5.81 9.50 13.47
N ARG A 125 -6.69 9.25 14.45
CA ARG A 125 -7.73 8.21 14.32
C ARG A 125 -8.71 8.50 13.19
N GLN A 126 -9.09 9.76 13.01
CA GLN A 126 -9.96 10.20 11.91
C GLN A 126 -9.27 10.18 10.54
N SER A 127 -7.98 10.49 10.48
CA SER A 127 -7.18 10.42 9.24
C SER A 127 -6.94 8.99 8.80
N GLY A 128 -6.96 8.05 9.74
CA GLY A 128 -6.64 6.65 9.51
C GLY A 128 -5.14 6.36 9.53
N ILE A 129 -4.82 5.08 9.72
CA ILE A 129 -3.46 4.56 9.69
C ILE A 129 -3.39 3.51 8.59
N THR A 130 -2.43 3.65 7.71
CA THR A 130 -2.22 2.73 6.59
C THR A 130 -1.08 1.78 6.93
N VAL A 131 -1.30 0.49 6.73
CA VAL A 131 -0.30 -0.56 6.95
C VAL A 131 -0.18 -1.35 5.65
N ASN A 132 0.95 -1.20 4.96
CA ASN A 132 1.22 -1.85 3.68
C ASN A 132 2.54 -2.61 3.72
N GLN A 133 2.63 -3.66 2.94
CA GLN A 133 3.94 -4.22 2.61
C GLN A 133 4.74 -3.18 1.83
N ALA A 134 6.00 -3.01 2.18
CA ALA A 134 6.90 -2.14 1.47
C ALA A 134 7.97 -2.99 0.77
N SER A 135 8.06 -2.87 -0.54
CA SER A 135 9.22 -3.37 -1.26
C SER A 135 10.31 -2.32 -1.26
N ASN A 136 11.55 -2.73 -1.01
CA ASN A 136 12.72 -1.83 -1.11
C ASN A 136 13.14 -1.59 -2.56
N SER A 137 12.56 -2.32 -3.51
CA SER A 137 12.86 -2.19 -4.94
C SER A 137 11.62 -1.71 -5.70
N ILE A 138 11.82 -0.62 -6.45
CA ILE A 138 10.82 -0.13 -7.41
C ILE A 138 10.93 -1.02 -8.64
N LEU A 139 9.85 -1.76 -8.95
CA LEU A 139 9.81 -2.63 -10.11
C LEU A 139 9.70 -1.83 -11.41
N LEU A 140 8.86 -0.79 -11.40
CA LEU A 140 8.52 -0.06 -12.61
C LEU A 140 8.04 1.35 -12.28
N VAL A 141 8.45 2.32 -13.09
CA VAL A 141 7.98 3.70 -13.01
C VAL A 141 7.39 4.11 -14.35
N TYR A 142 6.12 4.50 -14.34
CA TYR A 142 5.47 5.09 -15.50
C TYR A 142 5.33 6.60 -15.33
N ASN A 143 5.63 7.35 -16.38
CA ASN A 143 5.40 8.78 -16.46
C ASN A 143 4.23 9.05 -17.42
N PHE A 144 3.23 9.76 -16.94
CA PHE A 144 2.05 10.17 -17.72
C PHE A 144 2.12 11.65 -18.01
N THR A 145 2.13 11.99 -19.30
CA THR A 145 2.18 13.38 -19.79
C THR A 145 1.10 13.62 -20.83
N SER A 146 0.64 14.85 -20.94
CA SER A 146 -0.24 15.26 -22.04
C SER A 146 0.58 15.61 -23.27
N GLU A 147 0.28 14.99 -24.41
CA GLU A 147 0.96 15.27 -25.70
C GLU A 147 0.31 16.37 -26.53
N ASP A 148 -0.92 16.81 -26.20
CA ASP A 148 -1.60 17.83 -26.98
C ASP A 148 -1.12 19.24 -26.58
N PRO A 149 -0.35 19.93 -27.46
CA PRO A 149 0.14 21.28 -27.17
C PRO A 149 -0.98 22.33 -27.14
N ASN A 150 -2.11 22.07 -27.79
CA ASN A 150 -3.22 23.03 -27.92
C ASN A 150 -4.25 22.89 -26.79
N ASN A 151 -4.36 21.70 -26.20
CA ASN A 151 -5.26 21.43 -25.08
C ASN A 151 -4.64 20.44 -24.09
N PRO A 152 -3.58 20.84 -23.39
CA PRO A 152 -2.92 19.97 -22.45
C PRO A 152 -3.85 19.67 -21.28
N TYR A 153 -4.01 18.39 -20.95
CA TYR A 153 -4.68 18.00 -19.70
C TYR A 153 -3.89 18.54 -18.50
N SER A 154 -4.60 19.16 -17.57
CA SER A 154 -3.95 19.61 -16.34
C SER A 154 -3.45 18.41 -15.50
N LEU A 155 -2.45 18.63 -14.68
CA LEU A 155 -1.89 17.58 -13.84
C LEU A 155 -2.95 17.00 -12.89
N GLU A 156 -3.89 17.83 -12.44
CA GLU A 156 -5.04 17.43 -11.61
C GLU A 156 -5.98 16.50 -12.37
N THR A 157 -6.23 16.78 -13.65
CA THR A 157 -7.09 15.93 -14.50
C THR A 157 -6.44 14.57 -14.74
N ILE A 158 -5.14 14.56 -15.07
CA ILE A 158 -4.38 13.33 -15.27
C ILE A 158 -4.38 12.50 -13.97
N SER A 159 -4.10 13.13 -12.83
CA SER A 159 -4.11 12.46 -11.54
C SER A 159 -5.47 11.84 -11.20
N GLY A 160 -6.56 12.57 -11.49
CA GLY A 160 -7.92 12.07 -11.27
C GLY A 160 -8.29 10.91 -12.19
N LEU A 161 -7.88 10.95 -13.46
CA LEU A 161 -8.10 9.85 -14.41
C LEU A 161 -7.33 8.58 -14.01
N LEU A 162 -6.09 8.75 -13.57
CA LEU A 162 -5.24 7.64 -13.10
C LEU A 162 -5.85 6.99 -11.85
N ASP A 163 -6.28 7.79 -10.88
CA ASP A 163 -6.87 7.30 -9.65
C ASP A 163 -8.18 6.52 -9.90
N GLN A 164 -9.03 7.02 -10.80
CA GLN A 164 -10.32 6.41 -11.09
C GLN A 164 -10.24 5.14 -11.95
N ASN A 165 -9.30 5.08 -12.90
CA ASN A 165 -9.30 4.04 -13.93
C ASN A 165 -8.13 3.05 -13.79
N LEU A 166 -6.97 3.52 -13.38
CA LEU A 166 -5.73 2.72 -13.44
C LEU A 166 -5.33 2.12 -12.11
N THR A 167 -5.55 2.85 -11.01
CA THR A 167 -5.15 2.43 -9.67
C THR A 167 -5.70 1.07 -9.29
N ASP A 168 -7.01 0.90 -9.43
CA ASP A 168 -7.68 -0.34 -9.08
C ASP A 168 -7.32 -1.49 -10.03
N ALA A 169 -7.10 -1.18 -11.31
CA ALA A 169 -6.70 -2.18 -12.28
C ALA A 169 -5.31 -2.75 -11.97
N ILE A 170 -4.35 -1.87 -11.64
CA ILE A 170 -2.97 -2.28 -11.31
C ILE A 170 -2.92 -3.03 -9.99
N ARG A 171 -3.63 -2.56 -8.95
CA ARG A 171 -3.65 -3.22 -7.63
C ARG A 171 -4.23 -4.64 -7.65
N ARG A 172 -5.05 -4.97 -8.66
CA ARG A 172 -5.61 -6.31 -8.83
C ARG A 172 -4.66 -7.30 -9.51
N VAL A 173 -3.53 -6.82 -10.04
CA VAL A 173 -2.56 -7.71 -10.69
C VAL A 173 -1.81 -8.50 -9.61
N PRO A 174 -1.82 -9.84 -9.66
CA PRO A 174 -1.08 -10.65 -8.70
C PRO A 174 0.41 -10.30 -8.72
N GLY A 175 1.00 -10.12 -7.53
CA GLY A 175 2.41 -9.74 -7.38
C GLY A 175 2.66 -8.24 -7.26
N VAL A 176 1.66 -7.39 -7.42
CA VAL A 176 1.78 -5.94 -7.14
C VAL A 176 1.56 -5.70 -5.65
N GLY A 177 2.63 -5.30 -4.94
CA GLY A 177 2.59 -5.03 -3.50
C GLY A 177 2.03 -3.65 -3.16
N ASP A 178 2.49 -2.60 -3.83
CA ASP A 178 2.04 -1.22 -3.62
C ASP A 178 2.17 -0.38 -4.89
N LEU A 179 1.37 0.67 -4.96
CA LEU A 179 1.39 1.66 -6.02
C LEU A 179 1.56 3.04 -5.41
N GLN A 180 2.67 3.70 -5.74
CA GLN A 180 2.98 5.04 -5.25
C GLN A 180 2.86 6.07 -6.37
N TYR A 181 2.24 7.19 -6.06
CA TYR A 181 2.15 8.33 -6.96
C TYR A 181 3.16 9.40 -6.59
N PHE A 182 4.00 9.77 -7.54
CA PHE A 182 4.90 10.91 -7.42
C PHE A 182 4.28 12.12 -8.13
N GLY A 183 4.09 13.22 -7.38
CA GLY A 183 3.54 14.45 -7.94
C GLY A 183 2.02 14.48 -8.12
N ASN A 184 1.30 13.54 -7.51
CA ASN A 184 -0.18 13.54 -7.52
C ASN A 184 -0.71 14.85 -6.93
N ARG A 185 -1.65 15.48 -7.65
CA ARG A 185 -2.37 16.66 -7.18
C ARG A 185 -3.85 16.33 -7.05
N GLN A 186 -4.34 16.46 -5.84
CA GLN A 186 -5.78 16.33 -5.58
C GLN A 186 -6.44 17.70 -5.60
N LEU A 187 -7.64 17.76 -6.18
CA LEU A 187 -8.46 18.97 -6.16
C LEU A 187 -8.87 19.26 -4.71
N ALA A 188 -8.54 20.44 -4.23
CA ALA A 188 -8.87 20.87 -2.88
C ALA A 188 -9.44 22.28 -2.89
N PHE A 189 -10.47 22.52 -2.10
CA PHE A 189 -11.00 23.84 -1.86
C PHE A 189 -10.18 24.53 -0.76
N ARG A 190 -9.64 25.72 -1.07
CA ARG A 190 -8.95 26.56 -0.11
C ARG A 190 -9.88 27.72 0.27
N LEU A 191 -10.18 27.82 1.55
CA LEU A 191 -11.01 28.88 2.12
C LEU A 191 -10.09 29.92 2.75
N TRP A 192 -10.10 31.13 2.20
CA TRP A 192 -9.37 32.26 2.75
C TRP A 192 -10.30 33.02 3.69
N LEU A 193 -10.00 33.02 4.98
CA LEU A 193 -10.79 33.69 5.99
C LEU A 193 -10.27 35.12 6.18
N ASP A 194 -11.17 36.09 6.11
CA ASP A 194 -10.88 37.50 6.41
C ASP A 194 -11.01 37.73 7.93
N PRO A 195 -9.92 38.03 8.64
CA PRO A 195 -9.93 38.19 10.10
C PRO A 195 -10.79 39.38 10.52
N VAL A 196 -10.90 40.44 9.73
CA VAL A 196 -11.72 41.63 10.04
C VAL A 196 -13.20 41.29 9.99
N ARG A 197 -13.63 40.56 8.98
CA ARG A 197 -15.02 40.08 8.87
C ARG A 197 -15.38 39.05 9.91
N LEU A 198 -14.47 38.16 10.28
CA LEU A 198 -14.66 37.21 11.37
C LEU A 198 -14.89 37.97 12.73
N ALA A 199 -14.03 38.94 13.03
CA ALA A 199 -14.14 39.74 14.23
C ALA A 199 -15.44 40.56 14.27
N ALA A 200 -15.83 41.15 13.13
CA ALA A 200 -17.09 41.90 13.02
C ALA A 200 -18.33 41.03 13.30
N ASN A 201 -18.29 39.76 12.94
CA ASN A 201 -19.37 38.81 13.21
C ASN A 201 -19.18 38.00 14.51
N LYS A 202 -18.17 38.31 15.31
CA LYS A 202 -17.83 37.60 16.56
C LYS A 202 -17.60 36.08 16.34
N LEU A 203 -17.06 35.72 15.18
CA LEU A 203 -16.74 34.33 14.81
C LEU A 203 -15.25 34.10 14.90
N THR A 204 -14.89 32.90 15.28
CA THR A 204 -13.52 32.39 15.25
C THR A 204 -13.29 31.51 14.02
N ALA A 205 -12.04 31.28 13.63
CA ALA A 205 -11.71 30.32 12.57
C ALA A 205 -12.21 28.91 12.91
N SER A 206 -12.23 28.56 14.20
CA SER A 206 -12.76 27.29 14.71
C SER A 206 -14.24 27.11 14.41
N ASP A 207 -15.05 28.20 14.60
CA ASP A 207 -16.48 28.15 14.30
C ASP A 207 -16.78 27.88 12.84
N VAL A 208 -15.97 28.47 11.93
CA VAL A 208 -16.09 28.22 10.49
C VAL A 208 -15.74 26.78 10.16
N VAL A 209 -14.66 26.23 10.73
CA VAL A 209 -14.27 24.82 10.56
C VAL A 209 -15.35 23.87 11.05
N GLN A 210 -15.94 24.16 12.22
CA GLN A 210 -17.02 23.36 12.79
C GLN A 210 -18.29 23.40 11.94
N ALA A 211 -18.65 24.57 11.43
CA ALA A 211 -19.80 24.74 10.52
C ALA A 211 -19.59 23.95 9.22
N LEU A 212 -18.39 24.03 8.64
CA LEU A 212 -18.06 23.25 7.45
C LEU A 212 -18.14 21.74 7.72
N ARG A 213 -17.55 21.25 8.83
CA ARG A 213 -17.61 19.83 9.19
C ARG A 213 -19.03 19.34 9.42
N SER A 214 -19.90 20.16 9.99
CA SER A 214 -21.29 19.80 10.26
C SER A 214 -22.16 19.80 9.01
N GLN A 215 -21.89 20.71 8.06
CA GLN A 215 -22.70 20.88 6.84
C GLN A 215 -22.16 20.10 5.63
N ASN A 216 -20.86 19.78 5.58
CA ASN A 216 -20.25 18.98 4.51
C ASN A 216 -20.47 17.48 4.78
N ARG A 217 -21.73 17.08 4.87
CA ARG A 217 -22.14 15.68 5.03
C ARG A 217 -23.16 15.33 3.95
N LEU A 218 -22.90 14.27 3.22
CA LEU A 218 -23.94 13.63 2.40
C LEU A 218 -24.88 12.88 3.36
N VAL A 219 -26.02 13.47 3.62
CA VAL A 219 -27.07 12.82 4.41
C VAL A 219 -28.09 12.25 3.42
N PRO A 220 -28.26 10.93 3.36
CA PRO A 220 -29.35 10.36 2.58
C PRO A 220 -30.70 10.73 3.21
N VAL A 221 -31.47 11.53 2.49
CA VAL A 221 -32.77 12.04 2.96
C VAL A 221 -33.93 11.06 2.70
N GLY A 222 -33.65 9.84 2.23
CA GLY A 222 -34.66 8.86 1.86
C GLY A 222 -35.35 9.21 0.52
N GLN A 223 -36.19 8.31 0.04
CA GLN A 223 -37.05 8.54 -1.11
C GLN A 223 -38.48 8.83 -0.68
N ILE A 224 -39.04 9.92 -1.16
CA ILE A 224 -40.46 10.22 -0.98
C ILE A 224 -41.20 9.71 -2.21
N GLY A 225 -42.05 8.69 -2.03
CA GLY A 225 -43.01 8.22 -3.02
C GLY A 225 -42.51 7.17 -4.00
N GLY A 226 -43.20 6.03 -4.04
CA GLY A 226 -43.08 4.99 -5.04
C GLY A 226 -42.25 3.77 -4.62
N ALA A 227 -42.91 2.65 -4.47
CA ALA A 227 -42.28 1.34 -4.35
C ALA A 227 -42.22 0.67 -5.74
N PRO A 228 -41.26 -0.25 -5.96
CA PRO A 228 -39.98 -0.46 -5.27
C PRO A 228 -38.85 0.26 -6.00
N ALA A 229 -37.98 0.92 -5.25
CA ALA A 229 -36.77 1.52 -5.82
C ALA A 229 -35.83 0.40 -6.33
N PRO A 230 -35.30 0.50 -7.56
CA PRO A 230 -34.32 -0.45 -8.04
C PRO A 230 -33.06 -0.39 -7.16
N GLN A 231 -32.70 -1.52 -6.57
CA GLN A 231 -31.45 -1.65 -5.85
C GLN A 231 -30.31 -1.61 -6.90
N ILE A 232 -29.47 -0.59 -6.85
CA ILE A 232 -28.27 -0.53 -7.68
C ILE A 232 -27.17 -1.29 -6.93
N GLY A 233 -27.02 -2.58 -7.24
CA GLY A 233 -25.88 -3.36 -6.82
C GLY A 233 -24.73 -3.20 -7.82
N ARG A 234 -23.56 -2.74 -7.38
CA ARG A 234 -22.33 -2.88 -8.16
C ARG A 234 -21.72 -4.23 -7.83
N VAL A 235 -21.70 -5.13 -8.80
CA VAL A 235 -20.92 -6.36 -8.74
C VAL A 235 -19.54 -6.03 -9.32
N HIS A 236 -18.50 -6.10 -8.51
CA HIS A 236 -17.13 -6.11 -8.98
C HIS A 236 -16.73 -7.57 -9.21
N VAL A 237 -16.49 -7.92 -10.47
CA VAL A 237 -15.91 -9.20 -10.89
C VAL A 237 -14.40 -9.00 -11.03
#